data_a9984024c0bf53cd2e000308eab1357b
#
_entry.id   a9984024c0bf53cd2e000308eab1357b
#
_cell.length_a   1.000
_cell.length_b   1.000
_cell.length_c   1.000
_cell.angle_alpha   90.00
_cell.angle_beta   90.00
_cell.angle_gamma   90.00
#
_symmetry.space_group_name_H-M   'P 1'
#
loop_
_entity.id
_entity.type
_entity.pdbx_description
1 polymer ?
#
loop_
_entity_poly.entity_id
_entity_poly.type
_entity_poly.pdbx_seq_one_letter_code
_entity_poly.pdbx_strand_id
1 'polypeptide(L)'
;MRLTTSIVNHDEAQQIQFNGEKASIAVPWNVSSNASMVNGFPEENREEEEKLQKYYDDLPDLEREGHPAQLLNFLRAIRGEEALFVDGAEGRKTIELITAIYKSANTGTTVTLPLTGDDVYYQRGGFAKVMPHFHEKHRSVENFV
;
A
#
# COMPACT_ATOMS: atom_id res chain seq x y z
N MET A 1 6.13 -8.78 -3.87
CA MET A 1 5.80 -7.82 -2.80
C MET A 1 5.56 -8.60 -1.52
N ARG A 2 6.16 -8.20 -0.42
CA ARG A 2 5.86 -8.75 0.92
C ARG A 2 5.19 -7.64 1.74
N LEU A 3 4.00 -7.91 2.27
CA LEU A 3 3.29 -7.01 3.16
C LEU A 3 3.22 -7.66 4.55
N THR A 4 3.58 -6.91 5.58
CA THR A 4 3.42 -7.33 6.96
C THR A 4 2.65 -6.24 7.70
N THR A 5 1.56 -6.61 8.35
CA THR A 5 0.78 -5.71 9.20
C THR A 5 0.58 -6.36 10.57
N SER A 6 0.67 -5.59 11.64
CA SER A 6 0.44 -6.07 12.99
C SER A 6 -0.05 -4.93 13.87
N ILE A 7 -1.04 -5.21 14.72
CA ILE A 7 -1.53 -4.27 15.73
C ILE A 7 -0.97 -4.56 17.13
N VAL A 8 -0.10 -5.57 17.23
CA VAL A 8 0.49 -6.01 18.51
C VAL A 8 2.00 -5.80 18.60
N ASN A 9 2.61 -5.25 17.58
CA ASN A 9 4.02 -4.86 17.60
C ASN A 9 4.19 -3.58 18.42
N HIS A 10 5.28 -3.51 19.17
CA HIS A 10 5.64 -2.33 19.95
C HIS A 10 6.22 -1.19 19.10
N ASP A 11 6.54 -1.46 17.84
CA ASP A 11 7.10 -0.50 16.90
C ASP A 11 6.29 -0.49 15.61
N GLU A 12 5.85 0.69 15.20
CA GLU A 12 5.12 0.91 13.94
C GLU A 12 6.05 1.51 12.89
N ALA A 13 6.90 0.69 12.30
CA ALA A 13 7.60 1.11 11.09
C ALA A 13 6.65 1.03 9.88
N GLN A 14 6.02 2.14 9.53
CA GLN A 14 5.32 2.25 8.26
C GLN A 14 6.34 2.43 7.15
N GLN A 15 6.66 1.34 6.48
CA GLN A 15 7.63 1.35 5.39
C GLN A 15 7.07 0.64 4.16
N ILE A 16 7.20 1.30 3.01
CA ILE A 16 7.00 0.69 1.69
C ILE A 16 8.34 0.66 0.99
N GLN A 17 8.78 -0.52 0.57
CA GLN A 17 10.03 -0.70 -0.15
C GLN A 17 9.77 -1.30 -1.54
N PHE A 18 10.39 -0.70 -2.56
CA PHE A 18 10.40 -1.18 -3.92
C PHE A 18 11.81 -1.63 -4.29
N ASN A 19 11.96 -2.89 -4.62
CA ASN A 19 13.23 -3.47 -5.06
C ASN A 19 13.18 -3.64 -6.58
N GLY A 20 13.94 -2.84 -7.30
CA GLY A 20 14.13 -2.93 -8.74
C GLY A 20 15.44 -3.64 -9.10
N GLU A 21 15.71 -3.75 -10.39
CA GLU A 21 16.95 -4.38 -10.90
C GLU A 21 18.20 -3.52 -10.65
N LYS A 22 18.04 -2.20 -10.61
CA LYS A 22 19.16 -1.24 -10.50
C LYS A 22 19.27 -0.60 -9.14
N ALA A 23 18.15 -0.42 -8.45
CA ALA A 23 18.10 0.25 -7.16
C ALA A 23 16.91 -0.21 -6.34
N SER A 24 16.95 0.06 -5.05
CA SER A 24 15.83 -0.02 -4.12
C SER A 24 15.49 1.37 -3.61
N ILE A 25 14.21 1.68 -3.55
CA ILE A 25 13.69 2.90 -2.92
C ILE A 25 12.68 2.55 -1.84
N ALA A 26 12.60 3.37 -0.81
CA ALA A 26 11.66 3.17 0.28
C ALA A 26 10.97 4.46 0.72
N VAL A 27 9.81 4.31 1.35
CA VAL A 27 9.10 5.38 2.07
C VAL A 27 8.99 4.98 3.53
N PRO A 28 9.46 5.77 4.51
CA PRO A 28 10.16 7.06 4.35
C PRO A 28 11.34 6.99 3.40
N TRP A 29 11.64 8.13 2.76
CA TRP A 29 12.60 8.14 1.67
C TRP A 29 13.95 7.54 2.07
N ASN A 30 14.34 6.57 1.31
CA ASN A 30 15.66 5.96 1.32
C ASN A 30 15.93 5.36 -0.05
N VAL A 31 17.16 5.48 -0.51
CA VAL A 31 17.60 4.93 -1.79
C VAL A 31 18.88 4.12 -1.56
N SER A 32 18.99 2.99 -2.25
CA SER A 32 20.23 2.22 -2.32
C SER A 32 20.38 1.60 -3.71
N SER A 33 21.60 1.62 -4.23
CA SER A 33 21.93 1.01 -5.51
C SER A 33 23.26 0.26 -5.40
N ASN A 34 23.28 -0.96 -5.93
CA ASN A 34 24.48 -1.77 -5.97
C ASN A 34 24.74 -2.27 -7.39
N ALA A 35 25.99 -2.18 -7.82
CA ALA A 35 26.46 -2.83 -9.02
C ALA A 35 27.02 -4.22 -8.67
N SER A 36 26.76 -5.20 -9.55
CA SER A 36 27.33 -6.54 -9.41
C SER A 36 28.75 -6.54 -9.93
N MET A 37 29.73 -6.87 -9.09
CA MET A 37 31.13 -6.98 -9.47
C MET A 37 31.48 -8.37 -9.98
N VAL A 38 32.54 -8.45 -10.77
CA VAL A 38 33.05 -9.75 -11.34
C VAL A 38 33.40 -10.74 -10.23
N ASN A 39 33.77 -10.28 -9.04
CA ASN A 39 34.06 -11.11 -7.88
C ASN A 39 32.81 -11.59 -7.13
N GLY A 40 31.60 -11.21 -7.59
CA GLY A 40 30.31 -11.60 -6.99
C GLY A 40 29.90 -10.79 -5.75
N PHE A 41 30.70 -9.82 -5.31
CA PHE A 41 30.32 -8.92 -4.23
C PHE A 41 29.64 -7.66 -4.77
N PRO A 42 28.57 -7.18 -4.12
CA PRO A 42 27.93 -5.93 -4.50
C PRO A 42 28.85 -4.75 -4.14
N GLU A 43 28.94 -3.80 -5.05
CA GLU A 43 29.58 -2.50 -4.82
C GLU A 43 28.55 -1.39 -4.91
N GLU A 44 28.68 -0.40 -4.05
CA GLU A 44 27.79 0.76 -4.00
C GLU A 44 27.83 1.55 -5.33
N ASN A 45 26.67 1.78 -5.94
CA ASN A 45 26.53 2.56 -7.17
C ASN A 45 26.06 3.99 -6.83
N ARG A 46 26.98 4.80 -6.39
CA ARG A 46 26.70 6.18 -5.96
C ARG A 46 26.13 7.06 -7.05
N GLU A 47 26.55 6.87 -8.28
CA GLU A 47 26.04 7.64 -9.42
C GLU A 47 24.51 7.43 -9.59
N GLU A 48 24.04 6.19 -9.52
CA GLU A 48 22.60 5.90 -9.61
C GLU A 48 21.85 6.37 -8.35
N GLU A 49 22.44 6.29 -7.18
CA GLU A 49 21.85 6.81 -5.94
C GLU A 49 21.69 8.33 -5.98
N GLU A 50 22.72 9.07 -6.37
CA GLU A 50 22.69 10.52 -6.52
C GLU A 50 21.67 10.97 -7.58
N LYS A 51 21.57 10.23 -8.67
CA LYS A 51 20.57 10.50 -9.71
C LYS A 51 19.15 10.30 -9.17
N LEU A 52 18.89 9.22 -8.44
CA LEU A 52 17.58 8.94 -7.85
C LEU A 52 17.25 9.94 -6.73
N GLN A 53 18.25 10.32 -5.93
CA GLN A 53 18.10 11.36 -4.92
C GLN A 53 17.69 12.68 -5.56
N LYS A 54 18.36 13.06 -6.64
CA LYS A 54 18.00 14.27 -7.38
C LYS A 54 16.59 14.22 -7.94
N TYR A 55 16.13 13.08 -8.46
CA TYR A 55 14.74 12.93 -8.88
C TYR A 55 13.75 13.16 -7.74
N TYR A 56 14.07 12.68 -6.55
CA TYR A 56 13.24 12.89 -5.37
C TYR A 56 13.23 14.36 -4.96
N ASP A 57 14.40 15.01 -4.93
CA ASP A 57 14.55 16.42 -4.56
C ASP A 57 13.86 17.37 -5.55
N ASP A 58 13.79 16.98 -6.83
CA ASP A 58 13.13 17.73 -7.90
C ASP A 58 11.59 17.52 -7.92
N LEU A 59 11.03 16.64 -7.08
CA LEU A 59 9.58 16.48 -6.98
C LEU A 59 8.94 17.76 -6.45
N PRO A 60 7.80 18.18 -7.03
CA PRO A 60 7.11 19.36 -6.55
C PRO A 60 6.56 19.13 -5.13
N ASP A 61 6.70 20.15 -4.30
CA ASP A 61 6.03 20.16 -3.00
C ASP A 61 4.51 20.11 -3.18
N LEU A 62 3.87 19.29 -2.38
CA LEU A 62 2.40 19.21 -2.37
C LEU A 62 1.84 20.39 -1.57
N GLU A 63 0.85 21.09 -2.14
CA GLU A 63 0.13 22.16 -1.43
C GLU A 63 -0.40 21.66 -0.08
N ARG A 64 -0.89 20.41 -0.05
CA ARG A 64 -1.39 19.72 1.13
C ARG A 64 -1.19 18.23 0.98
N GLU A 65 -1.04 17.55 2.10
CA GLU A 65 -0.88 16.10 2.16
C GLU A 65 -2.03 15.42 2.92
N GLY A 66 -2.11 14.11 2.77
CA GLY A 66 -3.04 13.25 3.52
C GLY A 66 -4.52 13.57 3.30
N HIS A 67 -5.31 13.43 4.34
CA HIS A 67 -6.76 13.66 4.27
C HIS A 67 -7.17 15.10 3.86
N PRO A 68 -6.49 16.17 4.31
CA PRO A 68 -6.80 17.52 3.83
C PRO A 68 -6.65 17.68 2.31
N ALA A 69 -5.62 17.08 1.72
CA ALA A 69 -5.42 17.08 0.26
C ALA A 69 -6.54 16.33 -0.46
N GLN A 70 -6.90 15.17 0.03
CA GLN A 70 -7.97 14.35 -0.53
C GLN A 70 -9.34 15.05 -0.49
N LEU A 71 -9.67 15.69 0.64
CA LEU A 71 -10.90 16.44 0.78
C LEU A 71 -10.93 17.68 -0.12
N LEU A 72 -9.80 18.39 -0.27
CA LEU A 72 -9.70 19.54 -1.15
C LEU A 72 -9.89 19.12 -2.62
N ASN A 73 -9.22 18.04 -3.06
CA ASN A 73 -9.41 17.49 -4.41
C ASN A 73 -10.88 17.11 -4.66
N PHE A 74 -11.53 16.45 -3.69
CA PHE A 74 -12.93 16.11 -3.81
C PHE A 74 -13.84 17.34 -3.97
N LEU A 75 -13.61 18.40 -3.18
CA LEU A 75 -14.37 19.65 -3.29
C LEU A 75 -14.14 20.36 -4.63
N ARG A 76 -12.90 20.41 -5.10
CA ARG A 76 -12.55 21.00 -6.41
C ARG A 76 -13.13 20.20 -7.57
N ALA A 77 -13.12 18.87 -7.46
CA ALA A 77 -13.74 18.00 -8.46
C ALA A 77 -15.26 18.21 -8.56
N ILE A 78 -15.97 18.37 -7.42
CA ILE A 78 -17.39 18.70 -7.41
C ILE A 78 -17.68 20.03 -8.13
N ARG A 79 -16.77 21.01 -7.99
CA ARG A 79 -16.89 22.32 -8.67
C ARG A 79 -16.46 22.29 -10.14
N GLY A 80 -15.95 21.17 -10.63
CA GLY A 80 -15.41 21.05 -11.99
C GLY A 80 -14.06 21.74 -12.19
N GLU A 81 -13.35 22.06 -11.12
CA GLU A 81 -12.07 22.76 -11.15
C GLU A 81 -10.89 21.85 -11.46
N GLU A 82 -11.00 20.56 -11.07
CA GLU A 82 -9.99 19.55 -11.35
C GLU A 82 -10.60 18.12 -11.42
N ALA A 83 -9.83 17.15 -11.90
CA ALA A 83 -10.25 15.75 -11.91
C ALA A 83 -10.18 15.15 -10.50
N LEU A 84 -11.07 14.21 -10.21
CA LEU A 84 -11.02 13.43 -8.97
C LEU A 84 -9.87 12.42 -9.05
N PHE A 85 -8.94 12.44 -8.10
CA PHE A 85 -7.76 11.55 -8.08
C PHE A 85 -8.13 10.12 -7.73
N VAL A 86 -9.07 9.95 -6.80
CA VAL A 86 -9.52 8.63 -6.36
C VAL A 86 -11.04 8.55 -6.57
N ASP A 87 -11.45 8.03 -7.69
CA ASP A 87 -12.85 7.75 -7.97
C ASP A 87 -13.31 6.39 -7.40
N GLY A 88 -14.56 6.02 -7.64
CA GLY A 88 -15.10 4.75 -7.17
C GLY A 88 -14.43 3.53 -7.80
N ALA A 89 -13.90 3.64 -9.01
CA ALA A 89 -13.19 2.55 -9.69
C ALA A 89 -11.81 2.32 -9.04
N GLU A 90 -11.08 3.39 -8.73
CA GLU A 90 -9.82 3.31 -8.00
C GLU A 90 -10.02 2.81 -6.56
N GLY A 91 -11.04 3.30 -5.87
CA GLY A 91 -11.40 2.80 -4.53
C GLY A 91 -11.74 1.31 -4.54
N ARG A 92 -12.44 0.83 -5.57
CA ARG A 92 -12.73 -0.61 -5.75
C ARG A 92 -11.45 -1.45 -5.89
N LYS A 93 -10.47 -1.00 -6.67
CA LYS A 93 -9.19 -1.70 -6.85
C LYS A 93 -8.44 -1.85 -5.51
N THR A 94 -8.48 -0.80 -4.69
CA THR A 94 -7.87 -0.83 -3.34
C THR A 94 -8.55 -1.88 -2.45
N ILE A 95 -9.88 -1.90 -2.40
CA ILE A 95 -10.62 -2.90 -1.62
C ILE A 95 -10.37 -4.31 -2.14
N GLU A 96 -10.31 -4.50 -3.46
CA GLU A 96 -10.01 -5.78 -4.09
C GLU A 96 -8.61 -6.28 -3.69
N LEU A 97 -7.60 -5.40 -3.72
CA LEU A 97 -6.25 -5.73 -3.30
C LEU A 97 -6.18 -6.13 -1.81
N ILE A 98 -6.83 -5.36 -0.94
CA ILE A 98 -6.92 -5.68 0.49
C ILE A 98 -7.58 -7.04 0.69
N THR A 99 -8.68 -7.30 -0.01
CA THR A 99 -9.39 -8.58 0.05
C THR A 99 -8.50 -9.75 -0.39
N ALA A 100 -7.74 -9.56 -1.48
CA ALA A 100 -6.80 -10.57 -1.98
C ALA A 100 -5.65 -10.86 -0.98
N ILE A 101 -5.16 -9.82 -0.29
CA ILE A 101 -4.14 -9.98 0.76
C ILE A 101 -4.69 -10.86 1.90
N TYR A 102 -5.88 -10.56 2.38
CA TYR A 102 -6.52 -11.37 3.43
C TYR A 102 -6.81 -12.80 2.96
N LYS A 103 -7.28 -12.97 1.73
CA LYS A 103 -7.50 -14.29 1.14
C LYS A 103 -6.20 -15.08 1.09
N SER A 104 -5.12 -14.49 0.58
CA SER A 104 -3.80 -15.11 0.53
C SER A 104 -3.29 -15.49 1.92
N ALA A 105 -3.41 -14.58 2.89
CA ALA A 105 -2.99 -14.84 4.26
C ALA A 105 -3.78 -15.98 4.92
N ASN A 106 -5.10 -16.06 4.68
CA ASN A 106 -5.96 -17.09 5.26
C ASN A 106 -5.79 -18.46 4.58
N THR A 107 -5.58 -18.48 3.27
CA THR A 107 -5.46 -19.74 2.50
C THR A 107 -4.03 -20.25 2.37
N GLY A 108 -3.04 -19.39 2.62
CA GLY A 108 -1.62 -19.72 2.37
C GLY A 108 -1.28 -19.86 0.89
N THR A 109 -2.13 -19.38 -0.02
CA THR A 109 -1.97 -19.55 -1.47
C THR A 109 -1.79 -18.22 -2.19
N THR A 110 -1.21 -18.29 -3.40
CA THR A 110 -1.18 -17.14 -4.31
C THR A 110 -2.58 -16.82 -4.80
N VAL A 111 -2.95 -15.56 -4.79
CA VAL A 111 -4.22 -15.06 -5.31
C VAL A 111 -4.00 -14.29 -6.60
N THR A 112 -4.74 -14.66 -7.64
CA THR A 112 -4.72 -13.96 -8.93
C THR A 112 -5.78 -12.86 -8.94
N LEU A 113 -5.43 -11.70 -9.44
CA LEU A 113 -6.33 -10.58 -9.66
C LEU A 113 -6.73 -10.49 -11.15
N PRO A 114 -7.93 -9.96 -11.45
CA PRO A 114 -8.97 -9.51 -10.52
C PRO A 114 -9.69 -10.68 -9.82
N LEU A 115 -10.24 -10.40 -8.62
CA LEU A 115 -11.12 -11.35 -7.95
C LEU A 115 -12.47 -11.42 -8.70
N THR A 116 -13.00 -12.63 -8.84
CA THR A 116 -14.30 -12.84 -9.47
C THR A 116 -15.45 -12.45 -8.52
N GLY A 117 -16.59 -12.04 -9.08
CA GLY A 117 -17.74 -11.61 -8.27
C GLY A 117 -18.37 -12.71 -7.41
N ASP A 118 -18.09 -13.98 -7.72
CA ASP A 118 -18.51 -15.17 -6.96
C ASP A 118 -17.50 -15.60 -5.89
N ASP A 119 -16.34 -14.94 -5.82
CA ASP A 119 -15.35 -15.22 -4.77
C ASP A 119 -15.93 -14.89 -3.38
N VAL A 120 -15.94 -15.87 -2.50
CA VAL A 120 -16.54 -15.73 -1.16
C VAL A 120 -15.91 -14.59 -0.35
N TYR A 121 -14.62 -14.33 -0.53
CA TYR A 121 -13.95 -13.21 0.15
C TYR A 121 -14.40 -11.85 -0.36
N TYR A 122 -14.89 -11.77 -1.61
CA TYR A 122 -15.34 -10.55 -2.24
C TYR A 122 -16.85 -10.32 -2.12
N GLN A 123 -17.60 -11.31 -1.63
CA GLN A 123 -19.03 -11.19 -1.41
C GLN A 123 -19.37 -10.55 -0.06
N ARG A 124 -20.51 -9.87 -0.01
CA ARG A 124 -21.03 -9.28 1.22
C ARG A 124 -21.18 -10.33 2.33
N GLY A 125 -20.52 -10.10 3.45
CA GLY A 125 -20.52 -11.02 4.61
C GLY A 125 -19.77 -12.33 4.39
N GLY A 126 -19.17 -12.55 3.22
CA GLY A 126 -18.39 -13.73 2.93
C GLY A 126 -17.13 -13.81 3.79
N PHE A 127 -16.49 -12.70 3.99
CA PHE A 127 -15.29 -12.58 4.84
C PHE A 127 -15.53 -13.13 6.26
N ALA A 128 -16.63 -12.74 6.88
CA ALA A 128 -17.00 -13.23 8.22
C ALA A 128 -17.27 -14.73 8.30
N LYS A 129 -17.54 -15.38 7.16
CA LYS A 129 -17.79 -16.82 7.11
C LYS A 129 -16.53 -17.66 7.01
N VAL A 130 -15.48 -17.12 6.41
CA VAL A 130 -14.27 -17.86 6.04
C VAL A 130 -13.04 -17.49 6.85
N MET A 131 -13.02 -16.31 7.48
CA MET A 131 -11.90 -15.89 8.30
C MET A 131 -11.96 -16.55 9.68
N PRO A 132 -10.81 -17.02 10.21
CA PRO A 132 -10.77 -17.57 11.54
C PRO A 132 -11.04 -16.49 12.59
N HIS A 133 -11.83 -16.83 13.58
CA HIS A 133 -12.11 -15.99 14.75
C HIS A 133 -11.17 -16.40 15.88
N PHE A 134 -10.06 -15.68 16.04
CA PHE A 134 -9.07 -15.97 17.09
C PHE A 134 -9.49 -15.44 18.47
N HIS A 135 -10.38 -14.45 18.48
CA HIS A 135 -10.85 -13.81 19.71
C HIS A 135 -12.37 -13.64 19.64
N GLU A 136 -13.04 -14.08 20.69
CA GLU A 136 -14.45 -13.82 20.84
C GLU A 136 -14.68 -12.35 21.21
N LYS A 137 -15.56 -11.68 20.49
CA LYS A 137 -15.88 -10.29 20.76
C LYS A 137 -16.85 -10.20 21.94
N HIS A 138 -16.34 -9.85 23.12
CA HIS A 138 -17.15 -9.74 24.33
C HIS A 138 -17.87 -8.40 24.49
N ARG A 139 -17.42 -7.34 23.78
CA ARG A 139 -18.05 -6.01 23.79
C ARG A 139 -18.08 -5.43 22.39
N SER A 140 -19.19 -4.82 22.04
CA SER A 140 -19.29 -3.89 20.92
C SER A 140 -18.95 -2.48 21.41
N VAL A 141 -18.28 -1.69 20.60
CA VAL A 141 -18.23 -0.24 20.85
C VAL A 141 -19.64 0.27 20.51
N GLU A 142 -20.46 0.45 21.53
CA GLU A 142 -21.74 1.09 21.41
C GLU A 142 -21.46 2.59 21.49
N ASN A 143 -21.90 3.31 20.49
CA ASN A 143 -21.84 4.77 20.39
C ASN A 143 -20.48 5.37 19.97
N PHE A 144 -20.28 5.46 18.67
CA PHE A 144 -19.65 6.67 18.15
C PHE A 144 -20.75 7.75 18.06
N VAL A 145 -20.82 8.62 19.05
CA VAL A 145 -21.56 9.88 18.99
C VAL A 145 -20.62 10.95 18.49
#